data_a2c87633711937bfc4e1b8d8f8e79df9
#
_entry.id   a2c87633711937bfc4e1b8d8f8e79df9
#
_cell.length_a   1.000
_cell.length_b   1.000
_cell.length_c   1.000
_cell.angle_alpha   90.00
_cell.angle_beta   90.00
_cell.angle_gamma   90.00
#
_symmetry.space_group_name_H-M   'P 1'
#
loop_
_entity.id
_entity.type
_entity.pdbx_description
1 polymer ?
#
loop_
_entity_poly.entity_id
_entity_poly.type
_entity_poly.pdbx_seq_one_letter_code
_entity_poly.pdbx_strand_id
1 'polypeptide(L)'
;MKKLFTVLLAVLMVMGLAACSQKQETPTEETTDAGKHFETLHLQFVPSRPAEEIITTTDGLGDLLKEELGKLGYTVDNVDISVSSSFEAAGEALSAGSVELAWLPSGTYIVYSDECDVILTATRAGLSNDSTNPADWNGEANKTLRNGPQVSYYKGLIYAGPSAKGQELAAKVNAGEKLTWEDLDSAVWGVSSSVTSNAGYSFPTKWLMDNYDGKKITDLSHVVQGNYADNFQKLAAEQIDITVCYADGRTDYEEDWSAATTTTTSKGAGWGREKSIWEEVNVIGVTDNIYNDTIAITKANPDVYNEEFISAFRTAMDNICQTEKGKEIIAIYTHEGYLPATDADYEPMRQALAAVQE
;
A
#
# COMPACT_ATOMS: atom_id res chain seq x y z
N MET A 1 20.90 27.90 -64.35
CA MET A 1 21.40 29.13 -64.98
C MET A 1 21.89 30.04 -63.87
N LYS A 2 23.17 30.23 -63.84
CA LYS A 2 23.93 31.49 -63.67
C LYS A 2 23.73 32.18 -62.34
N LYS A 3 24.72 32.15 -61.51
CA LYS A 3 26.03 32.86 -61.39
C LYS A 3 25.93 33.87 -60.26
N LEU A 4 26.70 33.76 -59.21
CA LEU A 4 28.11 34.21 -58.98
C LEU A 4 28.21 35.71 -58.68
N PHE A 5 28.86 36.08 -57.57
CA PHE A 5 29.95 37.02 -57.35
C PHE A 5 29.94 37.52 -55.89
N THR A 6 30.83 37.13 -55.02
CA THR A 6 32.28 37.46 -54.87
C THR A 6 32.58 38.88 -54.42
N VAL A 7 33.36 38.99 -53.38
CA VAL A 7 34.59 39.72 -53.05
C VAL A 7 34.46 40.73 -51.90
N LEU A 8 35.06 40.40 -50.74
CA LEU A 8 36.40 40.76 -50.22
C LEU A 8 36.62 42.28 -50.00
N LEU A 9 36.81 42.71 -48.74
CA LEU A 9 37.94 43.62 -48.43
C LEU A 9 38.34 43.53 -46.92
N ALA A 10 39.56 43.15 -46.73
CA ALA A 10 40.27 43.26 -45.44
C ALA A 10 40.97 44.65 -45.36
N VAL A 11 40.95 45.30 -44.21
CA VAL A 11 41.97 46.32 -43.86
C VAL A 11 42.32 46.15 -42.38
N LEU A 12 43.56 45.82 -42.15
CA LEU A 12 44.27 45.98 -40.87
C LEU A 12 44.45 47.45 -40.50
N MET A 13 44.34 47.76 -39.17
CA MET A 13 45.28 48.67 -38.55
C MET A 13 45.40 48.37 -37.06
N VAL A 14 46.68 48.38 -36.67
CA VAL A 14 47.25 48.01 -35.41
C VAL A 14 47.41 49.29 -34.52
N MET A 15 47.48 49.04 -33.20
CA MET A 15 48.07 49.79 -32.10
C MET A 15 47.15 50.62 -31.18
N GLY A 16 47.33 50.24 -29.94
CA GLY A 16 46.95 51.06 -28.77
C GLY A 16 46.98 50.24 -27.47
N LEU A 17 48.20 49.99 -26.93
CA LEU A 17 48.37 49.49 -25.56
C LEU A 17 47.95 50.57 -24.57
N ALA A 18 46.95 50.26 -23.71
CA ALA A 18 46.82 50.89 -22.40
C ALA A 18 46.35 49.83 -21.42
N ALA A 19 47.23 49.48 -20.49
CA ALA A 19 46.93 48.59 -19.36
C ALA A 19 45.95 49.28 -18.41
N CYS A 20 44.79 48.64 -18.20
CA CYS A 20 44.01 48.79 -16.98
C CYS A 20 43.65 47.40 -16.49
N SER A 21 44.24 47.05 -15.36
CA SER A 21 43.93 45.86 -14.57
C SER A 21 42.46 45.92 -14.14
N GLN A 22 41.56 45.24 -14.84
CA GLN A 22 40.26 44.89 -14.36
C GLN A 22 40.30 43.44 -13.92
N LYS A 23 40.06 43.23 -12.63
CA LYS A 23 39.82 41.97 -12.02
C LYS A 23 38.67 41.31 -12.79
N GLN A 24 38.98 40.22 -13.50
CA GLN A 24 38.00 39.36 -14.15
C GLN A 24 37.27 38.64 -13.02
N GLU A 25 36.08 39.10 -12.70
CA GLU A 25 35.13 38.34 -11.92
C GLU A 25 34.75 37.13 -12.79
N THR A 26 35.17 35.98 -12.35
CA THR A 26 34.66 34.67 -12.85
C THR A 26 33.16 34.70 -12.67
N PRO A 27 32.33 34.39 -13.69
CA PRO A 27 30.92 34.18 -13.48
C PRO A 27 30.81 33.06 -12.45
N THR A 28 30.33 33.37 -11.27
CA THR A 28 29.78 32.36 -10.37
C THR A 28 28.67 31.71 -11.20
N GLU A 29 28.82 30.46 -11.56
CA GLU A 29 27.67 29.64 -11.93
C GLU A 29 26.71 29.74 -10.75
N GLU A 30 25.63 30.48 -10.93
CA GLU A 30 24.42 30.27 -10.15
C GLU A 30 24.01 28.84 -10.48
N THR A 31 24.40 27.91 -9.62
CA THR A 31 23.73 26.63 -9.55
C THR A 31 22.30 26.95 -9.23
N THR A 32 21.46 26.89 -10.25
CA THR A 32 20.01 27.01 -10.09
C THR A 32 19.56 25.87 -9.19
N ASP A 33 19.19 26.20 -7.98
CA ASP A 33 18.61 25.33 -6.95
C ASP A 33 17.16 24.94 -7.30
N ALA A 34 16.84 24.96 -8.61
CA ALA A 34 15.48 24.85 -9.12
C ALA A 34 14.83 23.49 -8.86
N GLY A 35 15.60 22.45 -8.51
CA GLY A 35 15.09 21.11 -8.23
C GLY A 35 14.97 20.79 -6.73
N LYS A 36 15.31 21.75 -5.85
CA LYS A 36 15.33 21.54 -4.39
C LYS A 36 14.26 22.33 -3.63
N HIS A 37 13.39 23.02 -4.35
CA HIS A 37 12.29 23.77 -3.77
C HIS A 37 10.95 23.29 -4.35
N PHE A 38 10.06 22.84 -3.47
CA PHE A 38 8.70 22.44 -3.79
C PHE A 38 7.71 23.39 -3.09
N GLU A 39 6.84 24.05 -3.86
CA GLU A 39 5.72 24.80 -3.28
C GLU A 39 4.76 23.86 -2.54
N THR A 40 4.47 22.72 -3.15
CA THR A 40 3.66 21.66 -2.52
C THR A 40 4.16 20.30 -2.97
N LEU A 41 4.35 19.38 -2.01
CA LEU A 41 4.57 17.96 -2.23
C LEU A 41 3.28 17.21 -1.90
N HIS A 42 2.69 16.54 -2.89
CA HIS A 42 1.42 15.82 -2.72
C HIS A 42 1.67 14.35 -2.41
N LEU A 43 1.08 13.90 -1.30
CA LEU A 43 1.14 12.53 -0.82
C LEU A 43 -0.27 11.93 -0.78
N GLN A 44 -0.41 10.68 -1.19
CA GLN A 44 -1.71 10.03 -1.18
C GLN A 44 -1.69 8.65 -0.54
N PHE A 45 -2.73 8.39 0.26
CA PHE A 45 -2.98 7.11 0.90
C PHE A 45 -4.18 6.41 0.23
N VAL A 46 -4.15 5.08 0.20
CA VAL A 46 -5.31 4.29 -0.28
C VAL A 46 -6.34 4.08 0.84
N PRO A 47 -7.64 3.91 0.49
CA PRO A 47 -8.71 3.77 1.48
C PRO A 47 -8.82 2.32 2.01
N SER A 48 -7.74 1.75 2.54
CA SER A 48 -7.75 0.44 3.21
C SER A 48 -8.31 0.50 4.64
N ARG A 49 -8.46 1.71 5.16
CA ARG A 49 -9.16 2.08 6.40
C ARG A 49 -10.08 3.29 6.14
N PRO A 50 -10.98 3.66 7.07
CA PRO A 50 -11.78 4.88 6.94
C PRO A 50 -10.89 6.10 6.69
N ALA A 51 -11.27 6.95 5.73
CA ALA A 51 -10.47 8.10 5.34
C ALA A 51 -10.19 9.07 6.50
N GLU A 52 -11.16 9.26 7.39
CA GLU A 52 -11.01 10.10 8.59
C GLU A 52 -9.95 9.54 9.56
N GLU A 53 -9.91 8.21 9.72
CA GLU A 53 -8.88 7.53 10.53
C GLU A 53 -7.48 7.74 9.92
N ILE A 54 -7.35 7.62 8.60
CA ILE A 54 -6.07 7.83 7.90
C ILE A 54 -5.60 9.28 8.09
N ILE A 55 -6.45 10.26 7.79
CA ILE A 55 -6.10 11.68 7.90
C ILE A 55 -5.72 12.05 9.33
N THR A 56 -6.47 11.57 10.33
CA THR A 56 -6.19 11.87 11.74
C THR A 56 -4.86 11.23 12.19
N THR A 57 -4.61 9.99 11.80
CA THR A 57 -3.37 9.28 12.20
C THR A 57 -2.14 9.87 11.51
N THR A 58 -2.25 10.30 10.25
CA THR A 58 -1.14 10.89 9.49
C THR A 58 -0.93 12.39 9.77
N ASP A 59 -1.72 12.97 10.68
CA ASP A 59 -1.53 14.35 11.12
C ASP A 59 -0.11 14.56 11.69
N GLY A 60 0.58 15.57 11.17
CA GLY A 60 1.97 15.87 11.49
C GLY A 60 3.03 15.20 10.61
N LEU A 61 2.68 14.24 9.72
CA LEU A 61 3.64 13.67 8.76
C LEU A 61 4.23 14.75 7.85
N GLY A 62 3.41 15.68 7.39
CA GLY A 62 3.85 16.78 6.55
C GLY A 62 4.94 17.65 7.21
N ASP A 63 4.76 17.98 8.47
CA ASP A 63 5.75 18.79 9.22
C ASP A 63 7.06 18.02 9.44
N LEU A 64 6.97 16.72 9.77
CA LEU A 64 8.16 15.87 9.91
C LEU A 64 8.92 15.74 8.58
N LEU A 65 8.23 15.56 7.46
CA LEU A 65 8.85 15.49 6.14
C LEU A 65 9.54 16.81 5.77
N LYS A 66 8.88 17.94 6.00
CA LYS A 66 9.48 19.28 5.76
C LYS A 66 10.76 19.47 6.58
N GLU A 67 10.75 19.08 7.85
CA GLU A 67 11.92 19.15 8.71
C GLU A 67 13.07 18.26 8.22
N GLU A 68 12.79 16.98 7.95
CA GLU A 68 13.82 16.03 7.56
C GLU A 68 14.38 16.31 6.16
N LEU A 69 13.53 16.63 5.17
CA LEU A 69 13.96 17.06 3.84
C LEU A 69 14.76 18.36 3.89
N GLY A 70 14.38 19.30 4.80
CA GLY A 70 15.12 20.52 5.05
C GLY A 70 16.57 20.28 5.51
N LYS A 71 16.79 19.29 6.38
CA LYS A 71 18.14 18.86 6.81
C LYS A 71 18.98 18.30 5.66
N LEU A 72 18.31 17.81 4.60
CA LEU A 72 18.92 17.21 3.41
C LEU A 72 19.04 18.19 2.24
N GLY A 73 18.75 19.49 2.47
CA GLY A 73 18.94 20.57 1.50
C GLY A 73 17.73 20.83 0.60
N TYR A 74 16.55 20.29 0.93
CA TYR A 74 15.31 20.58 0.23
C TYR A 74 14.45 21.59 0.98
N THR A 75 13.76 22.45 0.26
CA THR A 75 12.75 23.35 0.82
C THR A 75 11.37 22.88 0.34
N VAL A 76 10.48 22.59 1.26
CA VAL A 76 9.10 22.20 0.98
C VAL A 76 8.18 23.16 1.72
N ASP A 77 7.44 24.02 1.02
CA ASP A 77 6.58 25.02 1.65
C ASP A 77 5.35 24.35 2.26
N ASN A 78 4.73 23.43 1.53
CA ASN A 78 3.56 22.69 1.96
C ASN A 78 3.68 21.18 1.61
N VAL A 79 3.12 20.33 2.47
CA VAL A 79 2.90 18.91 2.19
C VAL A 79 1.39 18.68 2.26
N ASP A 80 0.80 18.29 1.12
CA ASP A 80 -0.62 17.99 1.03
C ASP A 80 -0.83 16.48 1.11
N ILE A 81 -1.56 16.03 2.15
CA ILE A 81 -1.85 14.62 2.38
C ILE A 81 -3.33 14.36 2.11
N SER A 82 -3.59 13.44 1.22
CA SER A 82 -4.94 13.07 0.81
C SER A 82 -5.20 11.56 0.89
N VAL A 83 -6.47 11.18 0.90
CA VAL A 83 -6.90 9.78 0.78
C VAL A 83 -7.69 9.66 -0.53
N SER A 84 -7.29 8.72 -1.37
CA SER A 84 -7.99 8.46 -2.64
C SER A 84 -9.38 7.86 -2.42
N SER A 85 -10.21 7.93 -3.47
CA SER A 85 -11.55 7.31 -3.44
C SER A 85 -11.50 5.79 -3.62
N SER A 86 -10.47 5.26 -4.27
CA SER A 86 -10.23 3.83 -4.47
C SER A 86 -8.72 3.56 -4.61
N PHE A 87 -8.33 2.28 -4.65
CA PHE A 87 -6.95 1.86 -4.86
C PHE A 87 -6.48 2.26 -6.27
N GLU A 88 -7.34 2.07 -7.25
CA GLU A 88 -7.08 2.42 -8.65
C GLU A 88 -6.92 3.93 -8.82
N ALA A 89 -7.77 4.73 -8.16
CA ALA A 89 -7.68 6.19 -8.21
C ALA A 89 -6.35 6.72 -7.65
N ALA A 90 -5.77 6.05 -6.65
CA ALA A 90 -4.43 6.40 -6.16
C ALA A 90 -3.34 6.10 -7.19
N GLY A 91 -3.42 4.92 -7.85
CA GLY A 91 -2.51 4.55 -8.92
C GLY A 91 -2.60 5.49 -10.12
N GLU A 92 -3.82 5.85 -10.53
CA GLU A 92 -4.07 6.83 -11.61
C GLU A 92 -3.51 8.22 -11.29
N ALA A 93 -3.69 8.70 -10.05
CA ALA A 93 -3.19 9.99 -9.62
C ALA A 93 -1.65 10.04 -9.64
N LEU A 94 -1.00 8.96 -9.18
CA LEU A 94 0.44 8.81 -9.21
C LEU A 94 0.98 8.71 -10.66
N SER A 95 0.34 7.90 -11.50
CA SER A 95 0.67 7.74 -12.92
C SER A 95 0.56 9.07 -13.69
N ALA A 96 -0.48 9.86 -13.41
CA ALA A 96 -0.69 11.16 -14.03
C ALA A 96 0.25 12.26 -13.51
N GLY A 97 1.01 12.01 -12.42
CA GLY A 97 1.85 13.02 -11.78
C GLY A 97 1.08 14.12 -11.04
N SER A 98 -0.19 13.89 -10.72
CA SER A 98 -0.98 14.79 -9.85
C SER A 98 -0.69 14.57 -8.37
N VAL A 99 0.03 13.50 -8.05
CA VAL A 99 0.57 13.13 -6.74
C VAL A 99 2.00 12.68 -6.95
N GLU A 100 2.94 13.15 -6.14
CA GLU A 100 4.35 12.78 -6.24
C GLU A 100 4.63 11.42 -5.61
N LEU A 101 3.98 11.12 -4.47
CA LEU A 101 4.22 9.90 -3.70
C LEU A 101 2.90 9.29 -3.23
N ALA A 102 2.79 7.97 -3.29
CA ALA A 102 1.61 7.27 -2.79
C ALA A 102 1.97 6.00 -2.02
N TRP A 103 1.19 5.73 -0.97
CA TRP A 103 1.19 4.47 -0.23
C TRP A 103 0.23 3.51 -0.93
N LEU A 104 0.77 2.55 -1.66
CA LEU A 104 0.00 1.61 -2.48
C LEU A 104 0.21 0.17 -2.01
N PRO A 105 -0.84 -0.65 -1.98
CA PRO A 105 -0.66 -2.10 -1.96
C PRO A 105 0.16 -2.55 -3.17
N SER A 106 0.97 -3.59 -3.00
CA SER A 106 1.82 -4.10 -4.07
C SER A 106 1.04 -4.47 -5.35
N GLY A 107 -0.19 -4.97 -5.22
CA GLY A 107 -1.05 -5.27 -6.36
C GLY A 107 -1.45 -4.02 -7.16
N THR A 108 -1.76 -2.92 -6.48
CA THR A 108 -2.04 -1.64 -7.15
C THR A 108 -0.77 -1.08 -7.80
N TYR A 109 0.35 -1.07 -7.07
CA TYR A 109 1.64 -0.64 -7.62
C TYR A 109 1.97 -1.33 -8.95
N ILE A 110 1.84 -2.65 -9.01
CA ILE A 110 2.19 -3.45 -10.20
C ILE A 110 1.39 -3.01 -11.44
N VAL A 111 0.12 -2.66 -11.27
CA VAL A 111 -0.73 -2.21 -12.40
C VAL A 111 -0.22 -0.92 -13.03
N TYR A 112 0.42 -0.05 -12.23
CA TYR A 112 0.90 1.27 -12.65
C TYR A 112 2.43 1.37 -12.70
N SER A 113 3.16 0.25 -12.64
CA SER A 113 4.63 0.22 -12.55
C SER A 113 5.35 0.74 -13.80
N ASP A 114 4.67 0.86 -14.92
CA ASP A 114 5.23 1.52 -16.12
C ASP A 114 5.40 3.03 -15.91
N GLU A 115 4.51 3.69 -15.16
CA GLU A 115 4.46 5.13 -14.93
C GLU A 115 4.96 5.57 -13.55
N CYS A 116 5.21 4.64 -12.64
CA CYS A 116 5.76 4.91 -11.31
C CYS A 116 6.80 3.86 -10.91
N ASP A 117 7.60 4.17 -9.90
CA ASP A 117 8.55 3.23 -9.30
C ASP A 117 8.31 3.10 -7.80
N VAL A 118 8.47 1.88 -7.27
CA VAL A 118 8.57 1.67 -5.83
C VAL A 118 9.92 2.16 -5.32
N ILE A 119 9.90 2.93 -4.25
CA ILE A 119 11.13 3.42 -3.60
C ILE A 119 11.34 2.83 -2.21
N LEU A 120 10.26 2.48 -1.51
CA LEU A 120 10.30 1.87 -0.19
C LEU A 120 9.24 0.76 -0.09
N THR A 121 9.56 -0.32 0.63
CA THR A 121 8.61 -1.34 1.08
C THR A 121 8.43 -1.23 2.58
N ALA A 122 7.18 -1.35 3.04
CA ALA A 122 6.89 -1.33 4.46
C ALA A 122 7.38 -2.61 5.16
N THR A 123 7.80 -2.44 6.41
CA THR A 123 8.06 -3.56 7.33
C THR A 123 7.13 -3.48 8.54
N ARG A 124 6.83 -4.63 9.13
CA ARG A 124 6.04 -4.73 10.35
C ARG A 124 6.42 -5.95 11.17
N ALA A 125 6.02 -5.98 12.44
CA ALA A 125 6.16 -7.18 13.23
C ALA A 125 5.43 -8.34 12.55
N GLY A 126 6.12 -9.44 12.39
CA GLY A 126 5.51 -10.70 12.00
C GLY A 126 4.49 -11.15 13.05
N LEU A 127 3.56 -12.00 12.64
CA LEU A 127 2.57 -12.55 13.54
C LEU A 127 3.15 -13.72 14.36
N SER A 128 2.55 -14.01 15.50
CA SER A 128 2.89 -15.21 16.33
C SER A 128 2.60 -16.52 15.60
N ASN A 129 1.84 -16.46 14.51
CA ASN A 129 1.51 -17.59 13.65
C ASN A 129 1.82 -17.24 12.19
N ASP A 130 2.52 -18.14 11.48
CA ASP A 130 2.84 -18.05 10.07
C ASP A 130 2.55 -19.38 9.33
N SER A 131 1.70 -20.23 9.92
CA SER A 131 1.34 -21.53 9.35
C SER A 131 0.62 -21.40 8.01
N THR A 132 0.84 -22.35 7.12
CA THR A 132 0.05 -22.54 5.90
C THR A 132 -1.17 -23.43 6.10
N ASN A 133 -1.29 -24.10 7.27
CA ASN A 133 -2.45 -24.89 7.62
C ASN A 133 -3.52 -24.01 8.29
N PRO A 134 -4.73 -23.89 7.72
CA PRO A 134 -5.77 -23.01 8.26
C PRO A 134 -6.22 -23.39 9.68
N ALA A 135 -6.23 -24.66 10.05
CA ALA A 135 -6.64 -25.10 11.38
C ALA A 135 -5.75 -24.55 12.51
N ASP A 136 -4.48 -24.27 12.23
CA ASP A 136 -3.53 -23.73 13.22
C ASP A 136 -3.84 -22.28 13.63
N TRP A 137 -4.74 -21.62 12.91
CA TRP A 137 -5.20 -20.24 13.16
C TRP A 137 -6.46 -20.17 14.02
N ASN A 138 -7.12 -21.31 14.32
CA ASN A 138 -8.47 -21.35 14.86
C ASN A 138 -8.52 -21.51 16.37
N GLY A 139 -9.53 -20.89 16.98
CA GLY A 139 -9.80 -20.91 18.40
C GLY A 139 -9.01 -19.90 19.24
N GLU A 140 -9.50 -19.62 20.43
CA GLU A 140 -8.92 -18.66 21.40
C GLU A 140 -7.45 -18.95 21.74
N ALA A 141 -7.06 -20.21 21.81
CA ALA A 141 -5.69 -20.62 22.13
C ALA A 141 -4.68 -20.19 21.03
N ASN A 142 -5.15 -19.97 19.81
CA ASN A 142 -4.36 -19.58 18.66
C ASN A 142 -4.56 -18.11 18.28
N LYS A 143 -5.00 -17.27 19.20
CA LYS A 143 -5.12 -15.83 19.02
C LYS A 143 -3.80 -15.27 18.49
N THR A 144 -3.88 -14.58 17.35
CA THR A 144 -2.72 -14.06 16.65
C THR A 144 -2.23 -12.75 17.29
N LEU A 145 -0.94 -12.69 17.59
CA LEU A 145 -0.26 -11.53 18.18
C LEU A 145 0.76 -10.94 17.18
N ARG A 146 0.92 -9.62 17.19
CA ARG A 146 1.93 -8.88 16.42
C ARG A 146 3.24 -8.81 17.24
N ASN A 147 3.94 -9.92 17.38
CA ASN A 147 5.14 -10.02 18.21
C ASN A 147 6.26 -10.86 17.59
N GLY A 148 6.14 -11.18 16.31
CA GLY A 148 7.19 -11.85 15.54
C GLY A 148 8.34 -10.92 15.14
N PRO A 149 9.36 -11.42 14.45
CA PRO A 149 10.42 -10.60 13.88
C PRO A 149 9.86 -9.65 12.79
N GLN A 150 10.60 -8.59 12.46
CA GLN A 150 10.26 -7.71 11.36
C GLN A 150 10.24 -8.46 10.03
N VAL A 151 9.15 -8.33 9.30
CA VAL A 151 8.93 -8.98 8.01
C VAL A 151 8.44 -7.98 6.96
N SER A 152 8.77 -8.26 5.68
CA SER A 152 8.32 -7.49 4.52
C SER A 152 7.10 -8.12 3.83
N TYR A 153 6.41 -9.06 4.46
CA TYR A 153 5.25 -9.76 3.92
C TYR A 153 4.18 -9.98 4.99
N TYR A 154 3.01 -10.35 4.54
CA TYR A 154 1.89 -10.85 5.34
C TYR A 154 1.14 -11.96 4.58
N LYS A 155 0.15 -12.60 5.19
CA LYS A 155 -0.74 -13.57 4.55
C LYS A 155 -2.14 -13.01 4.42
N GLY A 156 -2.84 -13.41 3.36
CA GLY A 156 -4.29 -13.31 3.28
C GLY A 156 -4.93 -14.55 3.90
N LEU A 157 -6.05 -14.35 4.58
CA LEU A 157 -6.83 -15.45 5.15
C LEU A 157 -8.26 -15.43 4.60
N ILE A 158 -8.77 -16.63 4.37
CA ILE A 158 -10.18 -16.86 4.05
C ILE A 158 -10.86 -17.25 5.36
N TYR A 159 -11.81 -16.43 5.80
CA TYR A 159 -12.49 -16.56 7.08
C TYR A 159 -13.92 -17.05 6.88
N ALA A 160 -14.29 -18.11 7.58
CA ALA A 160 -15.67 -18.54 7.74
C ALA A 160 -16.28 -17.93 9.00
N GLY A 161 -17.47 -17.35 8.89
CA GLY A 161 -18.15 -16.60 9.94
C GLY A 161 -19.10 -17.41 10.82
N PRO A 162 -19.90 -16.73 11.65
CA PRO A 162 -20.81 -17.35 12.63
C PRO A 162 -22.07 -17.97 12.01
N SER A 163 -22.40 -17.71 10.75
CA SER A 163 -23.56 -18.30 10.08
C SER A 163 -23.51 -19.84 10.11
N ALA A 164 -24.66 -20.50 9.98
CA ALA A 164 -24.72 -21.96 9.97
C ALA A 164 -23.80 -22.57 8.90
N LYS A 165 -23.73 -21.96 7.70
CA LYS A 165 -22.85 -22.41 6.62
C LYS A 165 -21.38 -22.16 6.96
N GLY A 166 -21.04 -20.97 7.48
CA GLY A 166 -19.66 -20.68 7.90
C GLY A 166 -19.16 -21.64 8.97
N GLN A 167 -19.99 -21.98 9.96
CA GLN A 167 -19.63 -22.95 11.01
C GLN A 167 -19.52 -24.39 10.49
N GLU A 168 -20.32 -24.79 9.48
CA GLU A 168 -20.15 -26.08 8.79
C GLU A 168 -18.78 -26.17 8.12
N LEU A 169 -18.38 -25.15 7.38
CA LEU A 169 -17.08 -25.09 6.70
C LEU A 169 -15.92 -25.14 7.70
N ALA A 170 -16.03 -24.35 8.76
CA ALA A 170 -15.04 -24.30 9.85
C ALA A 170 -14.87 -25.66 10.52
N ALA A 171 -15.98 -26.37 10.79
CA ALA A 171 -15.94 -27.69 11.41
C ALA A 171 -15.20 -28.72 10.55
N LYS A 172 -15.43 -28.74 9.23
CA LYS A 172 -14.71 -29.61 8.28
C LYS A 172 -13.20 -29.34 8.33
N VAL A 173 -12.78 -28.08 8.22
CA VAL A 173 -11.36 -27.69 8.25
C VAL A 173 -10.70 -28.05 9.59
N ASN A 174 -11.37 -27.78 10.70
CA ASN A 174 -10.87 -28.11 12.04
C ASN A 174 -10.78 -29.63 12.27
N ALA A 175 -11.57 -30.42 11.54
CA ALA A 175 -11.46 -31.90 11.52
C ALA A 175 -10.36 -32.42 10.57
N GLY A 176 -9.65 -31.50 9.87
CA GLY A 176 -8.62 -31.87 8.88
C GLY A 176 -9.20 -32.29 7.52
N GLU A 177 -10.46 -32.02 7.28
CA GLU A 177 -11.11 -32.32 5.98
C GLU A 177 -10.79 -31.21 4.96
N LYS A 178 -10.57 -31.58 3.71
CA LYS A 178 -10.44 -30.64 2.60
C LYS A 178 -11.84 -30.22 2.13
N LEU A 179 -12.07 -28.90 2.01
CA LEU A 179 -13.31 -28.38 1.43
C LEU A 179 -13.38 -28.70 -0.06
N THR A 180 -14.57 -28.97 -0.55
CA THR A 180 -14.85 -29.14 -1.98
C THR A 180 -15.21 -27.80 -2.62
N TRP A 181 -15.18 -27.72 -3.96
CA TRP A 181 -15.68 -26.53 -4.64
C TRP A 181 -17.16 -26.26 -4.31
N GLU A 182 -18.00 -27.29 -4.22
CA GLU A 182 -19.42 -27.17 -3.89
C GLU A 182 -19.63 -26.59 -2.48
N ASP A 183 -18.76 -26.96 -1.52
CA ASP A 183 -18.77 -26.36 -0.17
C ASP A 183 -18.60 -24.84 -0.24
N LEU A 184 -17.66 -24.37 -1.06
CA LEU A 184 -17.31 -22.95 -1.21
C LEU A 184 -18.32 -22.19 -2.08
N ASP A 185 -18.77 -22.79 -3.20
CA ASP A 185 -19.69 -22.15 -4.13
C ASP A 185 -21.09 -21.96 -3.54
N SER A 186 -21.51 -22.83 -2.62
CA SER A 186 -22.79 -22.70 -1.91
C SER A 186 -22.78 -21.64 -0.81
N ALA A 187 -21.64 -21.09 -0.45
CA ALA A 187 -21.49 -20.03 0.56
C ALA A 187 -21.57 -18.63 -0.06
N VAL A 188 -22.01 -17.64 0.72
CA VAL A 188 -21.99 -16.23 0.34
C VAL A 188 -20.66 -15.61 0.75
N TRP A 189 -19.89 -15.11 -0.24
CA TRP A 189 -18.57 -14.54 -0.05
C TRP A 189 -18.61 -13.02 0.00
N GLY A 190 -17.95 -12.41 0.99
CA GLY A 190 -17.63 -10.98 1.03
C GLY A 190 -16.18 -10.75 0.60
N VAL A 191 -15.98 -10.06 -0.53
CA VAL A 191 -14.66 -9.77 -1.10
C VAL A 191 -14.46 -8.26 -1.28
N SER A 192 -13.23 -7.84 -1.55
CA SER A 192 -12.97 -6.42 -1.86
C SER A 192 -13.66 -5.99 -3.15
N SER A 193 -14.12 -4.74 -3.19
CA SER A 193 -14.57 -4.10 -4.42
C SER A 193 -13.43 -3.78 -5.39
N SER A 194 -12.18 -3.73 -4.90
CA SER A 194 -10.98 -3.57 -5.73
C SER A 194 -10.35 -4.93 -6.05
N VAL A 195 -10.18 -5.22 -7.33
CA VAL A 195 -9.52 -6.44 -7.81
C VAL A 195 -8.00 -6.43 -7.55
N THR A 196 -7.41 -5.24 -7.34
CA THR A 196 -5.99 -5.07 -6.99
C THR A 196 -5.73 -5.14 -5.48
N SER A 197 -6.78 -5.32 -4.67
CA SER A 197 -6.63 -5.57 -3.25
C SER A 197 -6.07 -6.99 -3.02
N ASN A 198 -4.83 -7.06 -2.55
CA ASN A 198 -4.11 -8.33 -2.43
C ASN A 198 -4.85 -9.35 -1.56
N ALA A 199 -5.02 -9.08 -0.26
CA ALA A 199 -5.72 -9.99 0.66
C ALA A 199 -7.24 -9.99 0.49
N GLY A 200 -7.79 -8.94 -0.15
CA GLY A 200 -9.24 -8.79 -0.34
C GLY A 200 -9.77 -9.41 -1.64
N TYR A 201 -8.91 -9.69 -2.63
CA TYR A 201 -9.36 -10.20 -3.93
C TYR A 201 -8.31 -11.07 -4.65
N SER A 202 -7.13 -10.52 -5.02
CA SER A 202 -6.22 -11.20 -5.95
C SER A 202 -5.63 -12.49 -5.38
N PHE A 203 -5.15 -12.49 -4.16
CA PHE A 203 -4.60 -13.68 -3.52
C PHE A 203 -5.65 -14.72 -3.12
N PRO A 204 -6.84 -14.35 -2.61
CA PRO A 204 -7.96 -15.29 -2.51
C PRO A 204 -8.37 -15.92 -3.84
N THR A 205 -8.35 -15.16 -4.96
CA THR A 205 -8.60 -15.71 -6.30
C THR A 205 -7.52 -16.74 -6.67
N LYS A 206 -6.24 -16.38 -6.50
CA LYS A 206 -5.13 -17.31 -6.74
C LYS A 206 -5.26 -18.57 -5.86
N TRP A 207 -5.59 -18.42 -4.58
CA TRP A 207 -5.81 -19.55 -3.70
C TRP A 207 -6.92 -20.47 -4.20
N LEU A 208 -8.02 -19.94 -4.72
CA LEU A 208 -9.07 -20.76 -5.36
C LEU A 208 -8.51 -21.47 -6.59
N MET A 209 -7.79 -20.78 -7.47
CA MET A 209 -7.20 -21.37 -8.68
C MET A 209 -6.26 -22.52 -8.35
N ASP A 210 -5.39 -22.36 -7.38
CA ASP A 210 -4.38 -23.37 -7.00
C ASP A 210 -5.01 -24.61 -6.33
N ASN A 211 -6.16 -24.48 -5.69
CA ASN A 211 -6.78 -25.54 -4.91
C ASN A 211 -8.01 -26.19 -5.56
N TYR A 212 -8.64 -25.52 -6.56
CA TYR A 212 -9.92 -25.93 -7.16
C TYR A 212 -9.92 -25.82 -8.68
N ASP A 213 -8.98 -26.51 -9.33
CA ASP A 213 -8.93 -26.69 -10.79
C ASP A 213 -9.06 -25.39 -11.61
N GLY A 214 -8.35 -24.32 -11.17
CA GLY A 214 -8.35 -23.03 -11.86
C GLY A 214 -9.58 -22.16 -11.63
N LYS A 215 -10.45 -22.51 -10.66
CA LYS A 215 -11.62 -21.72 -10.29
C LYS A 215 -11.22 -20.38 -9.66
N LYS A 216 -12.02 -19.35 -9.93
CA LYS A 216 -11.78 -17.97 -9.51
C LYS A 216 -12.94 -17.43 -8.65
N ILE A 217 -12.76 -16.30 -8.01
CA ILE A 217 -13.86 -15.58 -7.33
C ILE A 217 -15.03 -15.31 -8.29
N THR A 218 -14.74 -15.05 -9.57
CA THR A 218 -15.77 -14.82 -10.61
C THR A 218 -16.59 -16.06 -10.96
N ASP A 219 -16.14 -17.25 -10.58
CA ASP A 219 -16.88 -18.51 -10.78
C ASP A 219 -17.82 -18.84 -9.60
N LEU A 220 -17.71 -18.11 -8.49
CA LEU A 220 -18.57 -18.29 -7.32
C LEU A 220 -19.99 -17.78 -7.59
N SER A 221 -20.98 -18.55 -7.16
CA SER A 221 -22.41 -18.23 -7.37
C SER A 221 -22.90 -17.05 -6.55
N HIS A 222 -22.30 -16.77 -5.39
CA HIS A 222 -22.76 -15.76 -4.44
C HIS A 222 -21.59 -14.90 -3.92
N VAL A 223 -21.41 -13.73 -4.50
CA VAL A 223 -20.34 -12.78 -4.14
C VAL A 223 -20.94 -11.41 -3.83
N VAL A 224 -20.54 -10.84 -2.68
CA VAL A 224 -20.84 -9.47 -2.26
C VAL A 224 -19.53 -8.70 -2.20
N GLN A 225 -19.50 -7.52 -2.78
CA GLN A 225 -18.32 -6.65 -2.77
C GLN A 225 -18.44 -5.56 -1.69
N GLY A 226 -17.33 -5.20 -1.05
CA GLY A 226 -17.26 -4.16 -0.04
C GLY A 226 -15.82 -3.88 0.39
N ASN A 227 -15.61 -2.97 1.32
CA ASN A 227 -14.35 -2.85 2.03
C ASN A 227 -14.24 -3.89 3.16
N TYR A 228 -13.08 -3.99 3.81
CA TYR A 228 -12.88 -4.97 4.88
C TYR A 228 -13.85 -4.79 6.06
N ALA A 229 -14.05 -3.55 6.53
CA ALA A 229 -14.93 -3.26 7.66
C ALA A 229 -16.38 -3.63 7.37
N ASP A 230 -16.88 -3.25 6.18
CA ASP A 230 -18.24 -3.60 5.74
C ASP A 230 -18.44 -5.11 5.65
N ASN A 231 -17.43 -5.83 5.15
CA ASN A 231 -17.51 -7.28 5.02
C ASN A 231 -17.45 -7.97 6.38
N PHE A 232 -16.63 -7.53 7.33
CA PHE A 232 -16.64 -8.05 8.69
C PHE A 232 -17.95 -7.73 9.43
N GLN A 233 -18.53 -6.55 9.21
CA GLN A 233 -19.85 -6.21 9.76
C GLN A 233 -20.95 -7.11 9.19
N LYS A 234 -20.96 -7.37 7.88
CA LYS A 234 -21.89 -8.31 7.24
C LYS A 234 -21.67 -9.74 7.74
N LEU A 235 -20.42 -10.14 7.99
CA LEU A 235 -20.08 -11.43 8.57
C LEU A 235 -20.66 -11.56 9.99
N ALA A 236 -20.47 -10.53 10.84
CA ALA A 236 -21.05 -10.47 12.19
C ALA A 236 -22.58 -10.52 12.18
N ALA A 237 -23.19 -9.91 11.17
CA ALA A 237 -24.65 -9.92 10.98
C ALA A 237 -25.17 -11.20 10.28
N GLU A 238 -24.30 -12.17 9.98
CA GLU A 238 -24.63 -13.43 9.28
C GLU A 238 -25.26 -13.23 7.89
N GLN A 239 -24.94 -12.09 7.23
CA GLN A 239 -25.38 -11.77 5.87
C GLN A 239 -24.45 -12.38 4.80
N ILE A 240 -23.24 -12.72 5.18
CA ILE A 240 -22.28 -13.47 4.39
C ILE A 240 -21.71 -14.60 5.25
N ASP A 241 -21.26 -15.67 4.61
CA ASP A 241 -20.73 -16.86 5.27
C ASP A 241 -19.21 -16.84 5.36
N ILE A 242 -18.56 -16.25 4.34
CA ILE A 242 -17.11 -16.18 4.16
C ILE A 242 -16.72 -14.72 3.91
N THR A 243 -15.59 -14.29 4.48
CA THR A 243 -14.91 -13.07 4.05
C THR A 243 -13.41 -13.32 3.89
N VAL A 244 -12.75 -12.42 3.19
CA VAL A 244 -11.30 -12.47 2.94
C VAL A 244 -10.64 -11.20 3.45
N CYS A 245 -9.50 -11.34 4.12
CA CYS A 245 -8.78 -10.23 4.71
C CYS A 245 -7.31 -10.62 4.97
N TYR A 246 -6.49 -9.63 5.33
CA TYR A 246 -5.15 -9.86 5.86
C TYR A 246 -5.20 -10.64 7.18
N ALA A 247 -4.11 -11.32 7.54
CA ALA A 247 -4.07 -12.33 8.60
C ALA A 247 -4.38 -11.78 10.01
N ASP A 248 -4.11 -10.52 10.26
CA ASP A 248 -4.41 -9.83 11.52
C ASP A 248 -5.77 -9.09 11.53
N GLY A 249 -6.64 -9.36 10.55
CA GLY A 249 -7.98 -8.76 10.48
C GLY A 249 -8.83 -9.04 11.72
N ARG A 250 -8.77 -10.26 12.30
CA ARG A 250 -9.49 -10.53 13.55
C ARG A 250 -9.03 -9.66 14.72
N THR A 251 -7.73 -9.39 14.81
CA THR A 251 -7.18 -8.48 15.84
C THR A 251 -7.70 -7.06 15.64
N ASP A 252 -7.78 -6.59 14.39
CA ASP A 252 -8.23 -5.23 14.06
C ASP A 252 -9.73 -5.02 14.32
N TYR A 253 -10.54 -6.06 14.25
CA TYR A 253 -11.99 -5.98 14.42
C TYR A 253 -12.51 -6.62 15.72
N GLU A 254 -11.63 -7.03 16.65
CA GLU A 254 -11.98 -7.69 17.91
C GLU A 254 -12.86 -6.80 18.80
N GLU A 255 -12.53 -5.50 18.88
CA GLU A 255 -13.29 -4.53 19.65
C GLU A 255 -14.69 -4.33 19.07
N ASP A 256 -14.76 -4.08 17.74
CA ASP A 256 -16.03 -3.85 17.04
C ASP A 256 -16.93 -5.07 17.11
N TRP A 257 -16.37 -6.28 17.04
CA TRP A 257 -17.10 -7.54 17.10
C TRP A 257 -17.92 -7.69 18.38
N SER A 258 -17.30 -7.45 19.53
CA SER A 258 -17.89 -7.66 20.85
C SER A 258 -18.60 -6.43 21.43
N ALA A 259 -18.25 -5.22 20.99
CA ALA A 259 -18.86 -4.00 21.47
C ALA A 259 -20.37 -3.98 21.22
N ALA A 260 -21.15 -3.51 22.19
CA ALA A 260 -22.60 -3.38 22.01
C ALA A 260 -22.93 -2.42 20.85
N THR A 261 -24.03 -2.68 20.14
CA THR A 261 -24.49 -1.87 19.00
C THR A 261 -24.77 -0.40 19.33
N THR A 262 -24.87 -0.07 20.62
CA THR A 262 -25.02 1.30 21.15
C THR A 262 -23.67 1.94 21.50
N THR A 263 -22.57 1.20 21.43
CA THR A 263 -21.22 1.68 21.73
C THR A 263 -20.56 2.15 20.44
N THR A 264 -19.96 3.33 20.47
CA THR A 264 -19.11 3.81 19.37
C THR A 264 -17.69 3.33 19.61
N THR A 265 -17.13 2.62 18.65
CA THR A 265 -15.72 2.18 18.60
C THR A 265 -14.93 3.12 17.71
N SER A 266 -13.63 2.85 17.52
CA SER A 266 -12.78 3.60 16.58
C SER A 266 -13.24 3.45 15.11
N LYS A 267 -14.03 2.41 14.78
CA LYS A 267 -14.47 2.10 13.41
C LYS A 267 -15.98 2.26 13.19
N GLY A 268 -16.70 2.73 14.18
CA GLY A 268 -18.14 2.95 14.09
C GLY A 268 -18.94 2.34 15.25
N ALA A 269 -20.17 1.90 15.01
CA ALA A 269 -20.96 1.21 16.04
C ALA A 269 -20.47 -0.23 16.21
N GLY A 270 -20.43 -0.70 17.46
CA GLY A 270 -20.15 -2.10 17.77
C GLY A 270 -21.17 -3.05 17.12
N TRP A 271 -20.77 -4.31 16.93
CA TRP A 271 -21.60 -5.32 16.22
C TRP A 271 -22.36 -6.25 17.15
N GLY A 272 -22.12 -6.17 18.46
CA GLY A 272 -22.92 -6.80 19.51
C GLY A 272 -22.87 -8.31 19.56
N ARG A 273 -21.77 -8.94 19.11
CA ARG A 273 -21.61 -10.38 19.21
C ARG A 273 -21.33 -10.79 20.67
N GLU A 274 -21.95 -11.88 21.12
CA GLU A 274 -21.78 -12.39 22.49
C GLU A 274 -20.51 -13.22 22.68
N LYS A 275 -20.09 -13.91 21.62
CA LYS A 275 -18.85 -14.69 21.60
C LYS A 275 -17.73 -13.89 20.96
N SER A 276 -16.50 -14.26 21.27
CA SER A 276 -15.36 -13.58 20.66
C SER A 276 -15.21 -13.85 19.17
N ILE A 277 -14.55 -12.98 18.48
CA ILE A 277 -14.20 -13.16 17.06
C ILE A 277 -13.33 -14.41 16.86
N TRP A 278 -12.53 -14.79 17.84
CA TRP A 278 -11.64 -15.94 17.80
C TRP A 278 -12.38 -17.28 17.95
N GLU A 279 -13.57 -17.28 18.58
CA GLU A 279 -14.44 -18.44 18.66
C GLU A 279 -15.33 -18.57 17.43
N GLU A 280 -15.82 -17.44 16.87
CA GLU A 280 -16.85 -17.46 15.83
C GLU A 280 -16.31 -17.36 14.40
N VAL A 281 -15.11 -16.74 14.23
CA VAL A 281 -14.50 -16.54 12.89
C VAL A 281 -13.30 -17.46 12.76
N ASN A 282 -13.45 -18.48 11.93
CA ASN A 282 -12.45 -19.51 11.72
C ASN A 282 -11.78 -19.34 10.35
N VAL A 283 -10.47 -19.59 10.27
CA VAL A 283 -9.72 -19.63 9.02
C VAL A 283 -9.99 -20.96 8.31
N ILE A 284 -10.36 -20.88 7.04
CA ILE A 284 -10.61 -22.03 6.18
C ILE A 284 -9.66 -22.10 4.98
N GLY A 285 -8.86 -21.06 4.77
CA GLY A 285 -7.82 -21.00 3.75
C GLY A 285 -6.75 -19.98 4.09
N VAL A 286 -5.52 -20.23 3.66
CA VAL A 286 -4.35 -19.37 3.85
C VAL A 286 -3.70 -19.15 2.48
N THR A 287 -3.44 -17.90 2.12
CA THR A 287 -2.79 -17.57 0.86
C THR A 287 -1.27 -17.72 0.94
N ASP A 288 -0.60 -17.65 -0.19
CA ASP A 288 0.84 -17.38 -0.26
C ASP A 288 1.19 -16.06 0.43
N ASN A 289 2.49 -15.81 0.64
CA ASN A 289 2.98 -14.56 1.20
C ASN A 289 2.69 -13.40 0.25
N ILE A 290 2.15 -12.33 0.80
CA ILE A 290 1.84 -11.06 0.14
C ILE A 290 2.88 -10.06 0.59
N TYR A 291 3.65 -9.50 -0.33
CA TYR A 291 4.61 -8.44 0.02
C TYR A 291 3.87 -7.20 0.54
N ASN A 292 4.47 -6.54 1.53
CA ASN A 292 3.89 -5.37 2.19
C ASN A 292 3.70 -4.21 1.19
N ASP A 293 2.97 -3.21 1.64
CA ASP A 293 2.66 -2.00 0.88
C ASP A 293 3.93 -1.24 0.49
N THR A 294 3.83 -0.53 -0.62
CA THR A 294 4.90 0.29 -1.19
C THR A 294 4.73 1.75 -0.79
N ILE A 295 5.83 2.49 -0.77
CA ILE A 295 5.80 3.91 -1.11
C ILE A 295 6.33 4.00 -2.54
N ALA A 296 5.46 4.41 -3.46
CA ALA A 296 5.78 4.57 -4.86
C ALA A 296 5.86 6.06 -5.23
N ILE A 297 6.72 6.37 -6.21
CA ILE A 297 6.98 7.72 -6.72
C ILE A 297 6.59 7.81 -8.19
N THR A 298 5.99 8.92 -8.60
CA THR A 298 5.66 9.17 -10.02
C THR A 298 6.89 9.35 -10.88
N LYS A 299 6.88 8.83 -12.11
CA LYS A 299 7.88 9.11 -13.15
C LYS A 299 7.58 10.38 -13.94
N ALA A 300 6.37 10.94 -13.79
CA ALA A 300 5.91 12.10 -14.56
C ALA A 300 6.55 13.42 -14.12
N ASN A 301 7.07 13.51 -12.88
CA ASN A 301 7.69 14.71 -12.35
C ASN A 301 9.21 14.53 -12.15
N PRO A 302 10.07 15.06 -13.05
CA PRO A 302 11.52 14.88 -12.97
C PRO A 302 12.18 15.57 -11.75
N ASP A 303 11.49 16.53 -11.11
CA ASP A 303 12.01 17.21 -9.93
C ASP A 303 12.00 16.30 -8.71
N VAL A 304 11.11 15.30 -8.67
CA VAL A 304 11.07 14.26 -7.62
C VAL A 304 11.62 12.92 -8.14
N TYR A 305 11.42 12.59 -9.42
CA TYR A 305 11.89 11.33 -9.98
C TYR A 305 13.36 11.42 -10.41
N ASN A 306 14.23 11.52 -9.41
CA ASN A 306 15.68 11.49 -9.57
C ASN A 306 16.33 10.88 -8.31
N GLU A 307 17.54 10.32 -8.48
CA GLU A 307 18.27 9.62 -7.41
C GLU A 307 18.54 10.49 -6.18
N GLU A 308 18.77 11.79 -6.36
CA GLU A 308 19.07 12.70 -5.25
C GLU A 308 17.84 12.88 -4.35
N PHE A 309 16.66 13.16 -4.92
CA PHE A 309 15.42 13.29 -4.16
C PHE A 309 14.99 11.94 -3.57
N ILE A 310 15.04 10.86 -4.35
CA ILE A 310 14.68 9.51 -3.88
C ILE A 310 15.53 9.11 -2.67
N SER A 311 16.84 9.35 -2.71
CA SER A 311 17.73 9.09 -1.58
C SER A 311 17.43 9.95 -0.37
N ALA A 312 17.13 11.24 -0.59
CA ALA A 312 16.76 12.16 0.48
C ALA A 312 15.42 11.74 1.12
N PHE A 313 14.42 11.39 0.31
CA PHE A 313 13.12 10.94 0.81
C PHE A 313 13.23 9.63 1.62
N ARG A 314 14.00 8.66 1.12
CA ARG A 314 14.29 7.41 1.86
C ARG A 314 14.93 7.69 3.22
N THR A 315 15.92 8.60 3.25
CA THR A 315 16.59 9.00 4.49
C THR A 315 15.63 9.74 5.44
N ALA A 316 14.80 10.65 4.92
CA ALA A 316 13.80 11.36 5.70
C ALA A 316 12.80 10.38 6.34
N MET A 317 12.28 9.42 5.57
CA MET A 317 11.36 8.41 6.09
C MET A 317 12.00 7.50 7.13
N ASP A 318 13.26 7.08 6.94
CA ASP A 318 13.99 6.29 7.94
C ASP A 318 14.15 7.08 9.26
N ASN A 319 14.56 8.35 9.20
CA ASN A 319 14.67 9.20 10.38
C ASN A 319 13.31 9.40 11.08
N ILE A 320 12.23 9.64 10.32
CA ILE A 320 10.87 9.78 10.85
C ILE A 320 10.47 8.51 11.61
N CYS A 321 10.71 7.33 11.04
CA CYS A 321 10.40 6.05 11.65
C CYS A 321 11.15 5.78 12.98
N GLN A 322 12.25 6.47 13.25
CA GLN A 322 12.95 6.38 14.54
C GLN A 322 12.31 7.23 15.64
N THR A 323 11.46 8.20 15.29
CA THR A 323 10.77 9.06 16.27
C THR A 323 9.50 8.42 16.81
N GLU A 324 9.10 8.74 18.04
CA GLU A 324 7.83 8.25 18.59
C GLU A 324 6.62 8.70 17.77
N LYS A 325 6.58 9.98 17.37
CA LYS A 325 5.50 10.51 16.54
C LYS A 325 5.45 9.86 15.16
N GLY A 326 6.61 9.62 14.54
CA GLY A 326 6.70 8.92 13.24
C GLY A 326 6.19 7.49 13.34
N LYS A 327 6.54 6.75 14.39
CA LYS A 327 6.02 5.39 14.63
C LYS A 327 4.49 5.37 14.77
N GLU A 328 3.92 6.34 15.49
CA GLU A 328 2.46 6.47 15.61
C GLU A 328 1.80 6.69 14.23
N ILE A 329 2.39 7.55 13.40
CA ILE A 329 1.88 7.89 12.07
C ILE A 329 1.90 6.67 11.13
N ILE A 330 3.06 6.01 11.01
CA ILE A 330 3.21 4.90 10.07
C ILE A 330 2.41 3.66 10.48
N ALA A 331 2.03 3.57 11.76
CA ALA A 331 1.21 2.47 12.28
C ALA A 331 -0.21 2.42 11.69
N ILE A 332 -0.64 3.44 10.91
CA ILE A 332 -1.98 3.45 10.27
C ILE A 332 -2.27 2.18 9.47
N TYR A 333 -1.26 1.61 8.83
CA TYR A 333 -1.36 0.33 8.11
C TYR A 333 -0.57 -0.79 8.80
N THR A 334 -0.36 -0.66 10.11
CA THR A 334 0.47 -1.56 10.92
C THR A 334 1.94 -1.61 10.48
N HIS A 335 2.42 -0.56 9.80
CA HIS A 335 3.84 -0.45 9.46
C HIS A 335 4.66 -0.07 10.69
N GLU A 336 5.88 -0.57 10.77
CA GLU A 336 6.83 -0.24 11.84
C GLU A 336 8.13 0.36 11.30
N GLY A 337 8.31 0.33 9.99
CA GLY A 337 9.45 0.92 9.30
C GLY A 337 9.36 0.70 7.80
N TYR A 338 10.42 1.09 7.11
CA TYR A 338 10.55 0.92 5.66
C TYR A 338 11.94 0.45 5.30
N LEU A 339 12.05 -0.32 4.23
CA LEU A 339 13.30 -0.71 3.58
C LEU A 339 13.31 -0.22 2.13
N PRO A 340 14.47 0.14 1.57
CA PRO A 340 14.60 0.39 0.13
C PRO A 340 14.08 -0.80 -0.67
N ALA A 341 13.31 -0.52 -1.72
CA ALA A 341 12.78 -1.52 -2.62
C ALA A 341 12.93 -1.08 -4.09
N THR A 342 12.87 -2.04 -4.97
CA THR A 342 12.93 -1.88 -6.42
C THR A 342 11.79 -2.65 -7.08
N ASP A 343 11.45 -2.32 -8.32
CA ASP A 343 10.41 -3.02 -9.09
C ASP A 343 10.66 -4.54 -9.18
N ALA A 344 11.91 -4.96 -9.27
CA ALA A 344 12.29 -6.38 -9.32
C ALA A 344 11.87 -7.18 -8.08
N ASP A 345 11.77 -6.54 -6.92
CA ASP A 345 11.34 -7.19 -5.68
C ASP A 345 9.87 -7.62 -5.75
N TYR A 346 9.07 -6.98 -6.62
CA TYR A 346 7.64 -7.24 -6.79
C TYR A 346 7.29 -8.16 -7.96
N GLU A 347 8.28 -8.71 -8.66
CA GLU A 347 8.07 -9.64 -9.77
C GLU A 347 7.23 -10.89 -9.38
N PRO A 348 7.40 -11.53 -8.21
CA PRO A 348 6.54 -12.64 -7.80
C PRO A 348 5.06 -12.23 -7.65
N MET A 349 4.81 -10.99 -7.21
CA MET A 349 3.46 -10.44 -7.08
C MET A 349 2.85 -10.16 -8.46
N ARG A 350 3.64 -9.66 -9.42
CA ARG A 350 3.22 -9.44 -10.81
C ARG A 350 2.77 -10.74 -11.46
N GLN A 351 3.55 -11.81 -11.26
CA GLN A 351 3.19 -13.14 -11.77
C GLN A 351 1.89 -13.66 -11.14
N ALA A 352 1.69 -13.48 -9.83
CA ALA A 352 0.46 -13.86 -9.15
C ALA A 352 -0.76 -13.07 -9.66
N LEU A 353 -0.62 -11.76 -9.90
CA LEU A 353 -1.69 -10.93 -10.44
C LEU A 353 -2.03 -11.29 -11.90
N ALA A 354 -1.02 -11.54 -12.74
CA ALA A 354 -1.23 -11.98 -14.13
C ALA A 354 -2.05 -13.27 -14.19
N ALA A 355 -1.73 -14.26 -13.34
CA ALA A 355 -2.47 -15.51 -13.25
C ALA A 355 -3.95 -15.35 -12.88
N VAL A 356 -4.30 -14.23 -12.18
CA VAL A 356 -5.69 -13.92 -11.79
C VAL A 356 -6.46 -13.20 -12.89
N GLN A 357 -5.76 -12.46 -13.78
CA GLN A 357 -6.39 -11.68 -14.86
C GLN A 357 -6.67 -12.50 -16.14
N GLU A 358 -5.98 -13.64 -16.35
CA GLU A 358 -6.25 -14.61 -17.41
C GLU A 358 -7.51 -15.45 -17.13
#